data_9533113eeb27fa486d0c7bc4937cfd8c
#
_entry.id   9533113eeb27fa486d0c7bc4937cfd8c
#
_cell.length_a   1.000
_cell.length_b   1.000
_cell.length_c   1.000
_cell.angle_alpha   90.00
_cell.angle_beta   90.00
_cell.angle_gamma   90.00
#
_symmetry.space_group_name_H-M   'P 1'
#
loop_
_entity.id
_entity.type
_entity.pdbx_description
1 polymer ?
#
loop_
_entity_poly.entity_id
_entity_poly.type
_entity_poly.pdbx_seq_one_letter_code
_entity_poly.pdbx_strand_id
1 'polypeptide(L)'
;MTNVLLEKKGHIAVATINRPKALNALNSQVLEDIDQLVEQVKADEEIRALVITGSGEKAFVAGADIGEMSTLTKAEGEAFGKKGNDVFRKLETLPVPTIAAVNGFALGGGCELSMSCDIRICADTAVFGQPEAGLGITPGFGGTQRLARLVGLGMAKQLIYTAKNIKADEALRIGLVNAVYPLAELMPAAEKLAETIAKNAPIAVRACKKAINDGMQVDIDRAVVIEEGLFGSCFETADQKEGMGAFLEKRKHEPYQNK
;
A
#
# COMPACT_ATOMS: atom_id res chain seq x y z
N MET A 1 -15.28 4.40 11.38
CA MET A 1 -14.59 5.20 10.33
C MET A 1 -15.62 6.09 9.64
N THR A 2 -15.29 7.36 9.45
CA THR A 2 -16.22 8.35 8.84
C THR A 2 -15.86 8.62 7.37
N ASN A 3 -14.58 8.63 7.07
CA ASN A 3 -14.05 8.97 5.75
C ASN A 3 -13.35 7.80 5.04
N VAL A 4 -13.40 6.61 5.61
CA VAL A 4 -12.91 5.38 4.98
C VAL A 4 -14.03 4.36 5.03
N LEU A 5 -14.41 3.86 3.87
CA LEU A 5 -15.41 2.80 3.71
C LEU A 5 -14.65 1.48 3.56
N LEU A 6 -15.08 0.43 4.25
CA LEU A 6 -14.53 -0.92 4.12
C LEU A 6 -15.63 -1.87 3.66
N GLU A 7 -15.39 -2.54 2.54
CA GLU A 7 -16.25 -3.59 1.98
C GLU A 7 -15.49 -4.90 1.94
N LYS A 8 -16.05 -5.98 2.50
CA LYS A 8 -15.50 -7.34 2.42
C LYS A 8 -16.16 -8.10 1.28
N LYS A 9 -15.36 -8.68 0.40
CA LYS A 9 -15.78 -9.50 -0.75
C LYS A 9 -15.11 -10.87 -0.67
N GLY A 10 -15.73 -11.83 0.01
CA GLY A 10 -15.10 -13.13 0.28
C GLY A 10 -13.83 -12.97 1.10
N HIS A 11 -12.68 -13.37 0.54
CA HIS A 11 -11.37 -13.25 1.21
C HIS A 11 -10.61 -11.97 0.86
N ILE A 12 -11.19 -11.04 0.13
CA ILE A 12 -10.58 -9.74 -0.13
C ILE A 12 -11.38 -8.63 0.55
N ALA A 13 -10.71 -7.54 0.87
CA ALA A 13 -11.33 -6.33 1.36
C ALA A 13 -10.98 -5.16 0.44
N VAL A 14 -11.93 -4.24 0.25
CA VAL A 14 -11.76 -3.00 -0.49
C VAL A 14 -12.00 -1.84 0.45
N ALA A 15 -10.99 -1.01 0.63
CA ALA A 15 -11.06 0.23 1.40
C ALA A 15 -11.10 1.43 0.46
N THR A 16 -12.07 2.31 0.65
CA THR A 16 -12.24 3.52 -0.17
C THR A 16 -12.08 4.76 0.71
N ILE A 17 -11.08 5.60 0.40
CA ILE A 17 -10.95 6.93 1.02
C ILE A 17 -12.08 7.79 0.46
N ASN A 18 -12.98 8.28 1.31
CA ASN A 18 -14.24 8.86 0.91
C ASN A 18 -14.43 10.31 1.39
N ARG A 19 -13.64 11.22 0.82
CA ARG A 19 -13.77 12.68 0.94
C ARG A 19 -13.74 13.35 -0.44
N PRO A 20 -14.64 12.99 -1.41
CA PRO A 20 -14.53 13.42 -2.80
C PRO A 20 -14.58 14.95 -2.98
N LYS A 21 -15.29 15.68 -2.10
CA LYS A 21 -15.36 17.16 -2.11
C LYS A 21 -14.01 17.81 -1.79
N ALA A 22 -13.11 17.12 -1.08
CA ALA A 22 -11.75 17.55 -0.78
C ALA A 22 -10.71 16.73 -1.55
N LEU A 23 -11.06 16.14 -2.71
CA LEU A 23 -10.19 15.27 -3.50
C LEU A 23 -9.52 14.17 -2.65
N ASN A 24 -10.22 13.64 -1.67
CA ASN A 24 -9.80 12.61 -0.73
C ASN A 24 -8.59 13.02 0.14
N ALA A 25 -8.32 14.31 0.34
CA ALA A 25 -7.18 14.80 1.11
C ALA A 25 -7.17 14.27 2.54
N LEU A 26 -5.96 14.01 3.06
CA LEU A 26 -5.71 13.44 4.38
C LEU A 26 -5.71 14.53 5.44
N ASN A 27 -6.70 14.54 6.30
CA ASN A 27 -6.69 15.26 7.57
C ASN A 27 -6.48 14.28 8.73
N SER A 28 -6.39 14.79 9.95
CA SER A 28 -6.21 13.97 11.15
C SER A 28 -7.24 12.88 11.31
N GLN A 29 -8.51 13.13 10.93
CA GLN A 29 -9.58 12.14 11.00
C GLN A 29 -9.41 11.01 9.97
N VAL A 30 -8.97 11.31 8.74
CA VAL A 30 -8.68 10.27 7.74
C VAL A 30 -7.53 9.39 8.19
N LEU A 31 -6.48 9.96 8.80
CA LEU A 31 -5.38 9.18 9.36
C LEU A 31 -5.86 8.24 10.47
N GLU A 32 -6.76 8.70 11.35
CA GLU A 32 -7.41 7.85 12.37
C GLU A 32 -8.28 6.76 11.75
N ASP A 33 -9.02 7.09 10.70
CA ASP A 33 -9.86 6.11 10.00
C ASP A 33 -8.98 5.05 9.30
N ILE A 34 -7.82 5.42 8.73
CA ILE A 34 -6.86 4.45 8.16
C ILE A 34 -6.24 3.59 9.27
N ASP A 35 -5.91 4.16 10.43
CA ASP A 35 -5.43 3.39 11.57
C ASP A 35 -6.44 2.34 12.02
N GLN A 36 -7.72 2.73 12.16
CA GLN A 36 -8.81 1.82 12.47
C GLN A 36 -9.03 0.75 11.39
N LEU A 37 -8.91 1.11 10.09
CA LEU A 37 -8.95 0.17 8.97
C LEU A 37 -7.89 -0.92 9.12
N VAL A 38 -6.64 -0.52 9.40
CA VAL A 38 -5.52 -1.47 9.58
C VAL A 38 -5.81 -2.45 10.72
N GLU A 39 -6.31 -1.96 11.86
CA GLU A 39 -6.63 -2.82 13.01
C GLU A 39 -7.82 -3.76 12.70
N GLN A 40 -8.85 -3.29 11.98
CA GLN A 40 -9.97 -4.14 11.56
C GLN A 40 -9.53 -5.24 10.59
N VAL A 41 -8.73 -4.91 9.58
CA VAL A 41 -8.21 -5.90 8.61
C VAL A 41 -7.28 -6.89 9.30
N LYS A 42 -6.45 -6.44 10.24
CA LYS A 42 -5.55 -7.30 11.02
C LYS A 42 -6.31 -8.30 11.90
N ALA A 43 -7.46 -7.89 12.44
CA ALA A 43 -8.28 -8.72 13.32
C ALA A 43 -9.17 -9.74 12.57
N ASP A 44 -9.42 -9.53 11.28
CA ASP A 44 -10.25 -10.44 10.47
C ASP A 44 -9.36 -11.44 9.71
N GLU A 45 -9.23 -12.65 10.28
CA GLU A 45 -8.41 -13.73 9.71
C GLU A 45 -8.89 -14.25 8.34
N GLU A 46 -10.13 -13.92 7.95
CA GLU A 46 -10.67 -14.27 6.64
C GLU A 46 -10.18 -13.36 5.52
N ILE A 47 -9.69 -12.14 5.85
CA ILE A 47 -9.14 -11.22 4.86
C ILE A 47 -7.72 -11.66 4.51
N ARG A 48 -7.50 -11.92 3.22
CA ARG A 48 -6.24 -12.40 2.65
C ARG A 48 -5.55 -11.40 1.74
N ALA A 49 -6.25 -10.34 1.30
CA ALA A 49 -5.70 -9.20 0.57
C ALA A 49 -6.57 -7.96 0.78
N LEU A 50 -5.94 -6.78 0.81
CA LEU A 50 -6.58 -5.48 0.94
C LEU A 50 -6.31 -4.62 -0.29
N VAL A 51 -7.36 -4.09 -0.91
CA VAL A 51 -7.28 -3.06 -1.95
C VAL A 51 -7.63 -1.72 -1.34
N ILE A 52 -6.85 -0.67 -1.64
CA ILE A 52 -7.12 0.70 -1.22
C ILE A 52 -7.30 1.57 -2.46
N THR A 53 -8.37 2.37 -2.50
CA THR A 53 -8.67 3.30 -3.59
C THR A 53 -9.29 4.59 -3.07
N GLY A 54 -9.47 5.58 -3.94
CA GLY A 54 -10.17 6.83 -3.63
C GLY A 54 -11.58 6.85 -4.20
N SER A 55 -12.52 7.51 -3.53
CA SER A 55 -13.86 7.71 -4.04
C SER A 55 -13.90 8.69 -5.22
N GLY A 56 -14.76 8.41 -6.20
CA GLY A 56 -14.88 9.19 -7.43
C GLY A 56 -13.76 8.89 -8.43
N GLU A 57 -13.67 9.70 -9.50
CA GLU A 57 -12.76 9.45 -10.62
C GLU A 57 -11.54 10.39 -10.63
N LYS A 58 -11.54 11.46 -9.82
CA LYS A 58 -10.55 12.53 -9.90
C LYS A 58 -9.29 12.27 -9.10
N ALA A 59 -9.43 11.66 -7.93
CA ALA A 59 -8.31 11.49 -7.01
C ALA A 59 -8.37 10.18 -6.26
N PHE A 60 -7.24 9.53 -6.17
CA PHE A 60 -6.93 8.58 -5.12
C PHE A 60 -6.87 9.34 -3.79
N VAL A 61 -5.86 10.17 -3.63
CA VAL A 61 -5.69 11.11 -2.52
C VAL A 61 -4.82 12.28 -3.02
N ALA A 62 -5.34 13.51 -3.02
CA ALA A 62 -4.64 14.67 -3.57
C ALA A 62 -3.74 15.39 -2.54
N GLY A 63 -3.26 14.70 -1.52
CA GLY A 63 -2.32 15.23 -0.53
C GLY A 63 -2.85 15.25 0.89
N ALA A 64 -2.08 15.84 1.80
CA ALA A 64 -2.55 16.20 3.12
C ALA A 64 -3.44 17.45 3.05
N ASP A 65 -4.32 17.63 4.03
CA ASP A 65 -5.23 18.77 4.10
C ASP A 65 -4.45 20.05 4.46
N ILE A 66 -4.21 20.89 3.45
CA ILE A 66 -3.43 22.13 3.61
C ILE A 66 -4.11 23.09 4.61
N GLY A 67 -5.44 23.10 4.67
CA GLY A 67 -6.19 23.93 5.62
C GLY A 67 -5.85 23.57 7.07
N GLU A 68 -5.72 22.28 7.37
CA GLU A 68 -5.31 21.82 8.70
C GLU A 68 -3.83 22.12 8.99
N MET A 69 -2.96 22.02 7.98
CA MET A 69 -1.51 22.19 8.19
C MET A 69 -1.04 23.64 8.25
N SER A 70 -1.75 24.56 7.60
CA SER A 70 -1.27 25.95 7.34
C SER A 70 -0.96 26.76 8.59
N THR A 71 -1.51 26.41 9.74
CA THR A 71 -1.35 27.11 11.01
C THR A 71 -0.51 26.37 12.05
N LEU A 72 0.02 25.18 11.68
CA LEU A 72 0.78 24.36 12.64
C LEU A 72 2.10 25.03 13.02
N THR A 73 2.40 25.00 14.31
CA THR A 73 3.72 25.27 14.85
C THR A 73 4.69 24.14 14.49
N LYS A 74 6.00 24.34 14.71
CA LYS A 74 7.00 23.29 14.52
C LYS A 74 6.65 22.00 15.26
N ALA A 75 6.27 22.08 16.53
CA ALA A 75 5.95 20.89 17.33
C ALA A 75 4.68 20.17 16.82
N GLU A 76 3.66 20.93 16.44
CA GLU A 76 2.43 20.36 15.88
C GLU A 76 2.67 19.74 14.49
N GLY A 77 3.49 20.38 13.64
CA GLY A 77 3.89 19.81 12.34
C GLY A 77 4.68 18.50 12.50
N GLU A 78 5.60 18.44 13.47
CA GLU A 78 6.34 17.22 13.82
C GLU A 78 5.39 16.11 14.32
N ALA A 79 4.43 16.45 15.19
CA ALA A 79 3.42 15.51 15.68
C ALA A 79 2.51 14.99 14.56
N PHE A 80 2.08 15.86 13.64
CA PHE A 80 1.27 15.49 12.47
C PHE A 80 2.04 14.55 11.52
N GLY A 81 3.30 14.89 11.22
CA GLY A 81 4.19 14.04 10.44
C GLY A 81 4.42 12.67 11.09
N LYS A 82 4.62 12.66 12.41
CA LYS A 82 4.75 11.41 13.18
C LYS A 82 3.49 10.56 13.08
N LYS A 83 2.30 11.15 13.27
CA LYS A 83 1.02 10.43 13.16
C LYS A 83 0.85 9.77 11.80
N GLY A 84 1.10 10.51 10.71
CA GLY A 84 1.01 9.96 9.35
C GLY A 84 2.03 8.84 9.10
N ASN A 85 3.28 9.02 9.55
CA ASN A 85 4.30 7.99 9.45
C ASN A 85 3.95 6.72 10.24
N ASP A 86 3.45 6.85 11.46
CA ASP A 86 3.05 5.72 12.29
C ASP A 86 1.92 4.92 11.62
N VAL A 87 0.89 5.60 11.10
CA VAL A 87 -0.24 4.98 10.42
C VAL A 87 0.21 4.28 9.13
N PHE A 88 1.01 4.94 8.31
CA PHE A 88 1.50 4.36 7.05
C PHE A 88 2.48 3.21 7.30
N ARG A 89 3.26 3.26 8.38
CA ARG A 89 4.12 2.14 8.76
C ARG A 89 3.30 0.92 9.23
N LYS A 90 2.21 1.13 9.98
CA LYS A 90 1.28 0.05 10.32
C LYS A 90 0.67 -0.60 9.07
N LEU A 91 0.26 0.20 8.07
CA LEU A 91 -0.24 -0.32 6.80
C LEU A 91 0.83 -1.12 6.04
N GLU A 92 2.05 -0.60 5.94
CA GLU A 92 3.18 -1.24 5.29
C GLU A 92 3.55 -2.58 5.94
N THR A 93 3.45 -2.66 7.27
CA THR A 93 3.76 -3.87 8.05
C THR A 93 2.55 -4.75 8.34
N LEU A 94 1.37 -4.39 7.84
CA LEU A 94 0.18 -5.24 7.94
C LEU A 94 0.50 -6.61 7.35
N PRO A 95 0.25 -7.73 8.05
CA PRO A 95 0.55 -9.06 7.53
C PRO A 95 -0.15 -9.37 6.20
N VAL A 96 -1.37 -8.85 6.02
CA VAL A 96 -2.16 -9.00 4.81
C VAL A 96 -1.52 -8.18 3.66
N PRO A 97 -1.33 -8.77 2.45
CA PRO A 97 -0.91 -8.02 1.27
C PRO A 97 -1.84 -6.86 0.92
N THR A 98 -1.26 -5.74 0.51
CA THR A 98 -1.96 -4.51 0.23
C THR A 98 -1.73 -4.04 -1.21
N ILE A 99 -2.80 -3.58 -1.88
CA ILE A 99 -2.78 -3.09 -3.26
C ILE A 99 -3.34 -1.67 -3.28
N ALA A 100 -2.56 -0.69 -3.70
CA ALA A 100 -3.08 0.63 -4.04
C ALA A 100 -3.63 0.61 -5.47
N ALA A 101 -4.93 0.83 -5.63
CA ALA A 101 -5.59 1.07 -6.91
C ALA A 101 -5.78 2.58 -7.09
N VAL A 102 -4.80 3.21 -7.75
CA VAL A 102 -4.69 4.67 -7.86
C VAL A 102 -5.54 5.17 -9.01
N ASN A 103 -6.75 5.65 -8.70
CA ASN A 103 -7.77 6.03 -9.67
C ASN A 103 -7.67 7.48 -10.19
N GLY A 104 -6.67 8.26 -9.80
CA GLY A 104 -6.50 9.66 -10.20
C GLY A 104 -5.30 10.31 -9.53
N PHE A 105 -5.45 11.53 -9.02
CA PHE A 105 -4.36 12.22 -8.32
C PHE A 105 -3.89 11.46 -7.08
N ALA A 106 -2.60 11.17 -7.02
CA ALA A 106 -1.87 10.65 -5.86
C ALA A 106 -0.69 11.59 -5.58
N LEU A 107 -0.95 12.68 -4.85
CA LEU A 107 0.01 13.76 -4.63
C LEU A 107 0.40 13.84 -3.16
N GLY A 108 1.65 14.18 -2.85
CA GLY A 108 2.13 14.30 -1.49
C GLY A 108 1.76 13.10 -0.62
N GLY A 109 1.03 13.33 0.46
CA GLY A 109 0.51 12.27 1.34
C GLY A 109 -0.23 11.16 0.62
N GLY A 110 -0.88 11.45 -0.52
CA GLY A 110 -1.54 10.42 -1.34
C GLY A 110 -0.54 9.54 -2.10
N CYS A 111 0.53 10.11 -2.62
CA CYS A 111 1.63 9.34 -3.19
C CYS A 111 2.30 8.49 -2.09
N GLU A 112 2.49 9.06 -0.90
CA GLU A 112 3.07 8.39 0.27
C GLU A 112 2.19 7.22 0.76
N LEU A 113 0.86 7.40 0.79
CA LEU A 113 -0.10 6.32 1.08
C LEU A 113 0.01 5.20 0.04
N SER A 114 0.06 5.54 -1.25
CA SER A 114 0.22 4.53 -2.29
C SER A 114 1.51 3.74 -2.15
N MET A 115 2.62 4.41 -1.80
CA MET A 115 3.93 3.79 -1.58
C MET A 115 4.01 2.95 -0.30
N SER A 116 3.11 3.14 0.66
CA SER A 116 3.01 2.28 1.84
C SER A 116 2.24 0.98 1.61
N CYS A 117 1.61 0.82 0.44
CA CYS A 117 1.08 -0.46 -0.02
C CYS A 117 2.16 -1.32 -0.69
N ASP A 118 1.97 -2.64 -0.69
CA ASP A 118 2.93 -3.58 -1.31
C ASP A 118 2.98 -3.43 -2.83
N ILE A 119 1.81 -3.36 -3.46
CA ILE A 119 1.63 -3.27 -4.91
C ILE A 119 0.88 -1.99 -5.26
N ARG A 120 1.24 -1.34 -6.34
CA ARG A 120 0.59 -0.14 -6.88
C ARG A 120 0.21 -0.39 -8.33
N ILE A 121 -1.08 -0.31 -8.62
CA ILE A 121 -1.59 -0.23 -9.98
C ILE A 121 -2.36 1.07 -10.13
N CYS A 122 -2.42 1.63 -11.32
CA CYS A 122 -3.07 2.92 -11.50
C CYS A 122 -3.90 3.01 -12.78
N ALA A 123 -4.80 3.99 -12.79
CA ALA A 123 -5.49 4.40 -14.01
C ALA A 123 -4.50 5.09 -14.97
N ASP A 124 -4.77 5.01 -16.27
CA ASP A 124 -4.04 5.73 -17.32
C ASP A 124 -4.10 7.25 -17.16
N THR A 125 -5.12 7.75 -16.47
CA THR A 125 -5.31 9.15 -16.11
C THR A 125 -4.63 9.55 -14.80
N ALA A 126 -4.01 8.62 -14.08
CA ALA A 126 -3.41 8.88 -12.77
C ALA A 126 -2.20 9.82 -12.87
N VAL A 127 -2.03 10.63 -11.83
CA VAL A 127 -0.93 11.60 -11.70
C VAL A 127 -0.30 11.44 -10.33
N PHE A 128 1.01 11.29 -10.31
CA PHE A 128 1.80 11.14 -9.09
C PHE A 128 2.72 12.34 -8.88
N GLY A 129 3.02 12.66 -7.63
CA GLY A 129 3.97 13.72 -7.30
C GLY A 129 4.23 13.86 -5.81
N GLN A 130 5.34 14.56 -5.53
CA GLN A 130 5.72 15.02 -4.18
C GLN A 130 5.90 16.54 -4.25
N PRO A 131 4.79 17.33 -4.25
CA PRO A 131 4.83 18.76 -4.50
C PRO A 131 5.22 19.60 -3.30
N GLU A 132 5.52 18.99 -2.16
CA GLU A 132 5.71 19.62 -0.86
C GLU A 132 6.80 20.70 -0.86
N ALA A 133 7.90 20.49 -1.60
CA ALA A 133 8.97 21.49 -1.72
C ALA A 133 8.48 22.81 -2.34
N GLY A 134 7.51 22.74 -3.25
CA GLY A 134 6.84 23.91 -3.83
C GLY A 134 5.97 24.68 -2.85
N LEU A 135 5.63 24.07 -1.70
CA LEU A 135 4.86 24.65 -0.59
C LEU A 135 5.77 25.08 0.59
N GLY A 136 7.10 24.92 0.45
CA GLY A 136 8.06 25.26 1.49
C GLY A 136 8.21 24.24 2.61
N ILE A 137 7.75 23.00 2.39
CA ILE A 137 7.89 21.89 3.34
C ILE A 137 8.50 20.66 2.65
N THR A 138 8.84 19.64 3.42
CA THR A 138 9.27 18.34 2.92
C THR A 138 8.08 17.36 2.88
N PRO A 139 8.12 16.26 2.08
CA PRO A 139 7.25 15.12 2.30
C PRO A 139 7.28 14.68 3.77
N GLY A 140 6.11 14.53 4.38
CA GLY A 140 5.98 14.36 5.83
C GLY A 140 5.60 12.95 6.28
N PHE A 141 5.09 12.10 5.37
CA PHE A 141 4.57 10.77 5.68
C PHE A 141 5.43 9.65 5.09
N GLY A 142 6.74 9.89 4.94
CA GLY A 142 7.74 8.92 4.53
C GLY A 142 8.10 8.95 3.05
N GLY A 143 7.63 9.94 2.28
CA GLY A 143 7.88 10.05 0.84
C GLY A 143 9.37 10.13 0.49
N THR A 144 10.17 10.86 1.26
CA THR A 144 11.62 10.93 1.06
C THR A 144 12.30 9.56 1.15
N GLN A 145 11.75 8.65 1.96
CA GLN A 145 12.32 7.34 2.21
C GLN A 145 11.77 6.28 1.25
N ARG A 146 10.44 6.23 1.08
CA ARG A 146 9.80 5.22 0.23
C ARG A 146 10.07 5.47 -1.26
N LEU A 147 9.94 6.73 -1.71
CA LEU A 147 10.19 7.04 -3.12
C LEU A 147 11.63 6.69 -3.52
N ALA A 148 12.62 7.06 -2.70
CA ALA A 148 14.03 6.78 -2.99
C ALA A 148 14.34 5.29 -3.06
N ARG A 149 13.64 4.46 -2.28
CA ARG A 149 13.77 2.99 -2.31
C ARG A 149 13.10 2.36 -3.54
N LEU A 150 12.02 2.97 -4.03
CA LEU A 150 11.27 2.44 -5.18
C LEU A 150 11.91 2.85 -6.52
N VAL A 151 12.26 4.14 -6.70
CA VAL A 151 12.68 4.67 -8.00
C VAL A 151 14.17 5.05 -8.07
N GLY A 152 14.90 4.80 -6.99
CA GLY A 152 16.31 5.18 -6.87
C GLY A 152 16.54 6.65 -6.48
N LEU A 153 17.71 6.94 -5.91
CA LEU A 153 18.03 8.23 -5.29
C LEU A 153 17.92 9.42 -6.26
N GLY A 154 18.44 9.27 -7.48
CA GLY A 154 18.47 10.35 -8.47
C GLY A 154 17.07 10.77 -8.88
N MET A 155 16.22 9.82 -9.24
CA MET A 155 14.84 10.07 -9.66
C MET A 155 14.00 10.63 -8.49
N ALA A 156 14.14 10.10 -7.30
CA ALA A 156 13.44 10.61 -6.13
C ALA A 156 13.80 12.06 -5.82
N LYS A 157 15.10 12.41 -5.84
CA LYS A 157 15.57 13.78 -5.66
C LYS A 157 15.04 14.71 -6.75
N GLN A 158 15.06 14.27 -8.01
CA GLN A 158 14.53 15.07 -9.12
C GLN A 158 13.04 15.39 -8.91
N LEU A 159 12.21 14.39 -8.59
CA LEU A 159 10.77 14.59 -8.39
C LEU A 159 10.49 15.51 -7.19
N ILE A 160 11.12 15.25 -6.05
CA ILE A 160 10.91 16.01 -4.82
C ILE A 160 11.43 17.46 -4.97
N TYR A 161 12.65 17.66 -5.49
CA TYR A 161 13.24 18.98 -5.58
C TYR A 161 12.55 19.90 -6.61
N THR A 162 12.06 19.30 -7.71
CA THR A 162 11.35 20.05 -8.73
C THR A 162 9.87 20.23 -8.44
N ALA A 163 9.33 19.48 -7.46
CA ALA A 163 7.90 19.42 -7.15
C ALA A 163 7.02 19.09 -8.38
N LYS A 164 7.61 18.45 -9.41
CA LYS A 164 6.89 18.11 -10.65
C LYS A 164 6.07 16.84 -10.48
N ASN A 165 4.89 16.90 -11.06
CA ASN A 165 4.03 15.72 -11.18
C ASN A 165 4.42 14.93 -12.43
N ILE A 166 4.21 13.60 -12.37
CA ILE A 166 4.39 12.66 -13.46
C ILE A 166 3.08 11.92 -13.75
N LYS A 167 2.89 11.51 -15.00
CA LYS A 167 1.74 10.72 -15.43
C LYS A 167 1.98 9.22 -15.24
N ALA A 168 0.94 8.43 -15.46
CA ALA A 168 0.94 6.98 -15.27
C ALA A 168 2.02 6.25 -16.08
N ASP A 169 2.26 6.63 -17.32
CA ASP A 169 3.29 6.07 -18.19
C ASP A 169 4.70 6.25 -17.64
N GLU A 170 5.01 7.45 -17.17
CA GLU A 170 6.30 7.75 -16.53
C GLU A 170 6.41 7.03 -15.17
N ALA A 171 5.33 6.98 -14.37
CA ALA A 171 5.31 6.25 -13.11
C ALA A 171 5.59 4.74 -13.31
N LEU A 172 5.07 4.15 -14.40
CA LEU A 172 5.38 2.77 -14.78
C LEU A 172 6.85 2.63 -15.22
N ARG A 173 7.32 3.55 -16.07
CA ARG A 173 8.70 3.52 -16.60
C ARG A 173 9.76 3.56 -15.50
N ILE A 174 9.53 4.33 -14.43
CA ILE A 174 10.48 4.47 -13.33
C ILE A 174 10.29 3.43 -12.21
N GLY A 175 9.32 2.51 -12.34
CA GLY A 175 9.03 1.49 -11.35
C GLY A 175 8.25 1.97 -10.12
N LEU A 176 7.63 3.16 -10.18
CA LEU A 176 6.76 3.64 -9.11
C LEU A 176 5.46 2.83 -9.03
N VAL A 177 4.93 2.39 -10.17
CA VAL A 177 3.75 1.53 -10.27
C VAL A 177 4.05 0.24 -11.00
N ASN A 178 3.28 -0.82 -10.72
CA ASN A 178 3.45 -2.16 -11.28
C ASN A 178 2.71 -2.35 -12.61
N ALA A 179 1.58 -1.64 -12.81
CA ALA A 179 0.77 -1.71 -14.01
C ALA A 179 -0.13 -0.48 -14.18
N VAL A 180 -0.55 -0.23 -15.42
CA VAL A 180 -1.48 0.83 -15.80
C VAL A 180 -2.67 0.21 -16.53
N TYR A 181 -3.87 0.66 -16.22
CA TYR A 181 -5.13 0.21 -16.80
C TYR A 181 -5.99 1.41 -17.22
N PRO A 182 -6.89 1.27 -18.20
CA PRO A 182 -7.98 2.22 -18.37
C PRO A 182 -8.75 2.41 -17.04
N LEU A 183 -9.18 3.62 -16.73
CA LEU A 183 -9.83 3.91 -15.44
C LEU A 183 -10.98 2.95 -15.14
N ALA A 184 -11.80 2.62 -16.14
CA ALA A 184 -12.94 1.69 -15.97
C ALA A 184 -12.51 0.24 -15.64
N GLU A 185 -11.27 -0.14 -15.98
CA GLU A 185 -10.74 -1.49 -15.75
C GLU A 185 -9.90 -1.59 -14.46
N LEU A 186 -9.56 -0.46 -13.84
CA LEU A 186 -8.65 -0.42 -12.69
C LEU A 186 -9.16 -1.26 -11.51
N MET A 187 -10.40 -1.04 -11.07
CA MET A 187 -10.94 -1.79 -9.92
C MET A 187 -11.15 -3.27 -10.23
N PRO A 188 -11.72 -3.66 -11.40
CA PRO A 188 -11.73 -5.08 -11.81
C PRO A 188 -10.34 -5.73 -11.80
N ALA A 189 -9.30 -5.02 -12.27
CA ALA A 189 -7.93 -5.53 -12.25
C ALA A 189 -7.37 -5.66 -10.84
N ALA A 190 -7.63 -4.68 -9.96
CA ALA A 190 -7.22 -4.71 -8.56
C ALA A 190 -7.86 -5.87 -7.79
N GLU A 191 -9.17 -6.06 -7.94
CA GLU A 191 -9.91 -7.16 -7.30
C GLU A 191 -9.42 -8.52 -7.81
N LYS A 192 -9.23 -8.67 -9.12
CA LYS A 192 -8.67 -9.90 -9.71
C LYS A 192 -7.27 -10.21 -9.20
N LEU A 193 -6.41 -9.21 -9.04
CA LEU A 193 -5.08 -9.38 -8.47
C LEU A 193 -5.17 -9.82 -7.00
N ALA A 194 -6.02 -9.15 -6.21
CA ALA A 194 -6.27 -9.50 -4.80
C ALA A 194 -6.82 -10.93 -4.66
N GLU A 195 -7.78 -11.33 -5.51
CA GLU A 195 -8.31 -12.70 -5.54
C GLU A 195 -7.24 -13.73 -5.91
N THR A 196 -6.33 -13.37 -6.83
CA THR A 196 -5.22 -14.25 -7.22
C THR A 196 -4.27 -14.47 -6.05
N ILE A 197 -3.98 -13.43 -5.29
CA ILE A 197 -3.19 -13.53 -4.05
C ILE A 197 -3.94 -14.36 -3.00
N ALA A 198 -5.23 -14.10 -2.80
CA ALA A 198 -6.06 -14.76 -1.79
C ALA A 198 -6.27 -16.27 -2.02
N LYS A 199 -6.04 -16.76 -3.24
CA LYS A 199 -6.08 -18.19 -3.58
C LYS A 199 -4.83 -18.96 -3.12
N ASN A 200 -3.73 -18.28 -2.84
CA ASN A 200 -2.51 -18.91 -2.33
C ASN A 200 -2.60 -19.14 -0.82
N ALA A 201 -1.73 -20.02 -0.29
CA ALA A 201 -1.64 -20.32 1.12
C ALA A 201 -1.37 -19.05 1.96
N PRO A 202 -2.30 -18.58 2.80
CA PRO A 202 -2.21 -17.26 3.41
C PRO A 202 -1.00 -17.08 4.32
N ILE A 203 -0.62 -18.13 5.07
CA ILE A 203 0.56 -18.10 5.96
C ILE A 203 1.83 -17.92 5.12
N ALA A 204 1.96 -18.65 4.01
CA ALA A 204 3.12 -18.53 3.13
C ALA A 204 3.21 -17.14 2.48
N VAL A 205 2.09 -16.57 2.03
CA VAL A 205 2.04 -15.21 1.47
C VAL A 205 2.47 -14.18 2.51
N ARG A 206 1.99 -14.28 3.76
CA ARG A 206 2.40 -13.40 4.85
C ARG A 206 3.88 -13.58 5.22
N ALA A 207 4.38 -14.81 5.20
CA ALA A 207 5.80 -15.10 5.42
C ALA A 207 6.67 -14.47 4.33
N CYS A 208 6.29 -14.56 3.06
CA CYS A 208 6.97 -13.88 1.96
C CYS A 208 7.01 -12.35 2.14
N LYS A 209 5.85 -11.73 2.46
CA LYS A 209 5.80 -10.29 2.74
C LYS A 209 6.76 -9.91 3.88
N LYS A 210 6.71 -10.67 4.97
CA LYS A 210 7.59 -10.42 6.14
C LYS A 210 9.07 -10.59 5.78
N ALA A 211 9.43 -11.64 5.05
CA ALA A 211 10.81 -11.88 4.62
C ALA A 211 11.34 -10.71 3.77
N ILE A 212 10.53 -10.24 2.81
CA ILE A 212 10.91 -9.11 1.96
C ILE A 212 11.02 -7.82 2.79
N ASN A 213 10.01 -7.50 3.59
CA ASN A 213 10.00 -6.25 4.35
C ASN A 213 11.14 -6.18 5.38
N ASP A 214 11.37 -7.24 6.14
CA ASP A 214 12.41 -7.28 7.17
C ASP A 214 13.80 -7.40 6.54
N GLY A 215 13.95 -8.22 5.49
CA GLY A 215 15.19 -8.42 4.78
C GLY A 215 15.71 -7.14 4.10
N MET A 216 14.81 -6.31 3.57
CA MET A 216 15.19 -5.02 2.99
C MET A 216 15.65 -3.95 4.01
N GLN A 217 15.60 -4.25 5.32
CA GLN A 217 16.10 -3.35 6.37
C GLN A 217 17.51 -3.73 6.86
N VAL A 218 18.07 -4.85 6.40
CA VAL A 218 19.37 -5.38 6.85
C VAL A 218 20.26 -5.72 5.65
N ASP A 219 21.51 -6.13 5.92
CA ASP A 219 22.40 -6.67 4.88
C ASP A 219 21.90 -8.03 4.38
N ILE A 220 22.41 -8.46 3.22
CA ILE A 220 21.96 -9.70 2.55
C ILE A 220 22.19 -10.95 3.41
N ASP A 221 23.29 -11.02 4.16
CA ASP A 221 23.62 -12.20 4.95
C ASP A 221 22.60 -12.40 6.09
N ARG A 222 22.15 -11.30 6.71
CA ARG A 222 21.07 -11.33 7.70
C ARG A 222 19.71 -11.54 7.05
N ALA A 223 19.48 -10.97 5.87
CA ALA A 223 18.22 -11.11 5.15
C ALA A 223 17.91 -12.56 4.82
N VAL A 224 18.89 -13.33 4.32
CA VAL A 224 18.68 -14.75 4.00
C VAL A 224 18.44 -15.60 5.25
N VAL A 225 19.00 -15.26 6.41
CA VAL A 225 18.68 -15.94 7.68
C VAL A 225 17.22 -15.71 8.10
N ILE A 226 16.69 -14.48 7.87
CA ILE A 226 15.26 -14.20 8.10
C ILE A 226 14.41 -15.06 7.17
N GLU A 227 14.76 -15.14 5.89
CA GLU A 227 14.07 -15.97 4.90
C GLU A 227 14.07 -17.45 5.28
N GLU A 228 15.23 -18.01 5.65
CA GLU A 228 15.38 -19.41 6.10
C GLU A 228 14.43 -19.76 7.24
N GLY A 229 14.34 -18.90 8.26
CA GLY A 229 13.43 -19.10 9.39
C GLY A 229 11.96 -19.09 8.99
N LEU A 230 11.57 -18.13 8.13
CA LEU A 230 10.19 -18.02 7.63
C LEU A 230 9.84 -19.13 6.64
N PHE A 231 10.79 -19.56 5.81
CA PHE A 231 10.63 -20.73 4.94
C PHE A 231 10.39 -22.00 5.78
N GLY A 232 11.23 -22.22 6.79
CA GLY A 232 11.10 -23.36 7.71
C GLY A 232 9.72 -23.40 8.40
N SER A 233 9.24 -22.24 8.87
CA SER A 233 7.93 -22.16 9.56
C SER A 233 6.74 -22.58 8.67
N CYS A 234 6.85 -22.44 7.35
CA CYS A 234 5.80 -22.89 6.44
C CYS A 234 5.57 -24.41 6.48
N PHE A 235 6.60 -25.20 6.81
CA PHE A 235 6.50 -26.68 6.86
C PHE A 235 5.69 -27.21 8.05
N GLU A 236 5.34 -26.34 9.00
CA GLU A 236 4.46 -26.68 10.12
C GLU A 236 2.97 -26.54 9.77
N THR A 237 2.65 -25.93 8.60
CA THR A 237 1.27 -25.62 8.21
C THR A 237 0.56 -26.77 7.51
N ALA A 238 -0.77 -26.85 7.69
CA ALA A 238 -1.61 -27.80 6.95
C ALA A 238 -1.66 -27.42 5.46
N ASP A 239 -1.63 -26.13 5.14
CA ASP A 239 -1.66 -25.61 3.78
C ASP A 239 -0.43 -26.03 2.95
N GLN A 240 0.77 -26.09 3.58
CA GLN A 240 1.97 -26.59 2.94
C GLN A 240 1.83 -28.09 2.58
N LYS A 241 1.33 -28.89 3.51
CA LYS A 241 1.14 -30.34 3.29
C LYS A 241 0.15 -30.61 2.17
N GLU A 242 -0.97 -29.88 2.16
CA GLU A 242 -1.96 -29.97 1.08
C GLU A 242 -1.36 -29.52 -0.26
N GLY A 243 -0.70 -28.37 -0.32
CA GLY A 243 -0.13 -27.83 -1.56
C GLY A 243 0.90 -28.75 -2.19
N MET A 244 1.86 -29.27 -1.41
CA MET A 244 2.88 -30.19 -1.90
C MET A 244 2.32 -31.58 -2.21
N GLY A 245 1.38 -32.09 -1.40
CA GLY A 245 0.71 -33.36 -1.64
C GLY A 245 -0.06 -33.33 -2.97
N ALA A 246 -0.89 -32.31 -3.18
CA ALA A 246 -1.66 -32.13 -4.40
C ALA A 246 -0.76 -32.05 -5.64
N PHE A 247 0.38 -31.30 -5.53
CA PHE A 247 1.34 -31.22 -6.63
C PHE A 247 1.96 -32.56 -7.00
N LEU A 248 2.39 -33.35 -6.02
CA LEU A 248 2.98 -34.68 -6.25
C LEU A 248 1.95 -35.67 -6.83
N GLU A 249 0.69 -35.58 -6.35
CA GLU A 249 -0.42 -36.40 -6.82
C GLU A 249 -1.02 -35.92 -8.16
N LYS A 250 -0.53 -34.78 -8.68
CA LYS A 250 -1.02 -34.15 -9.94
C LYS A 250 -2.52 -33.85 -9.91
N ARG A 251 -3.04 -33.47 -8.76
CA ARG A 251 -4.43 -33.01 -8.56
C ARG A 251 -4.49 -31.53 -8.24
N LYS A 252 -5.66 -30.94 -8.35
CA LYS A 252 -5.91 -29.61 -7.81
C LYS A 252 -5.90 -29.69 -6.26
N HIS A 253 -5.26 -28.71 -5.62
CA HIS A 253 -5.31 -28.60 -4.16
C HIS A 253 -6.71 -28.18 -3.69
N GLU A 254 -7.07 -28.62 -2.51
CA GLU A 254 -8.24 -28.11 -1.80
C GLU A 254 -8.03 -26.63 -1.38
N PRO A 255 -9.11 -25.89 -1.09
CA PRO A 255 -8.97 -24.52 -0.59
C PRO A 255 -8.09 -24.44 0.65
N TYR A 256 -7.10 -23.57 0.63
CA TYR A 256 -6.21 -23.35 1.76
C TYR A 256 -6.97 -22.82 2.99
N GLN A 257 -6.65 -23.36 4.16
CA GLN A 257 -7.39 -23.16 5.39
C GLN A 257 -6.80 -22.08 6.32
N ASN A 258 -5.64 -21.53 5.97
CA ASN A 258 -4.90 -20.58 6.81
C ASN A 258 -4.45 -21.20 8.15
N LYS A 259 -3.98 -22.45 8.13
CA LYS A 259 -3.58 -23.24 9.31
C LYS A 259 -2.27 -23.99 9.09
#